data_0cd2bf8c19e9c8626b62452ee3d4fc3d
#
_entry.id   0cd2bf8c19e9c8626b62452ee3d4fc3d
#
_cell.length_a   1.000
_cell.length_b   1.000
_cell.length_c   1.000
_cell.angle_alpha   90.00
_cell.angle_beta   90.00
_cell.angle_gamma   90.00
#
_symmetry.space_group_name_H-M   'P 1'
#
loop_
_entity.id
_entity.type
_entity.pdbx_description
1 polymer ?
#
loop_
_entity_poly.entity_id
_entity_poly.type
_entity_poly.pdbx_seq_one_letter_code
_entity_poly.pdbx_strand_id
1 'polypeptide(L)'
;MLEEKLERSVEQSAAALTAMADDFFDHPEVGLQEFHAFETLTGWLEKEGFTVERGIAGMDTAFRAVWKHGEGGPNIGLLCEYDALAGLGHACGHHMQGPAILGAAKALKDAAIDAPYTITVYGTPAEESISGKVVMLENGCTFEELDVALMMHGGPATQVDVKSLALNKLKIIYHGVCSHAALKPEKGRSALDGLIMACQGVEFLREHVPSDVRMHYTIVNCGGTAANVVPGYAEASMYVRSYNRTELDGVVARVRKVLQGAAMMTETEVEIIEEKSLDNKIPVLALNELVMEQAEKVHAPCIRPARQKTGSTDFGNVMRHVPGTCIRVAFVPEGAAAHSQEYLDAGKTEAAHNAVVYGAKILALTGAQLIEDPEKLEAIKKEFHENLAKELNSQS
;
A
#
# COMPACT_ATOMS: atom_id res chain seq x y z
N MET A 1 12.76 20.79 25.93
CA MET A 1 11.99 19.58 26.28
C MET A 1 12.24 18.51 25.21
N LEU A 2 11.72 17.27 25.35
CA LEU A 2 11.93 16.20 24.36
C LEU A 2 11.41 16.59 22.97
N GLU A 3 10.17 17.11 22.91
CA GLU A 3 9.55 17.59 21.66
C GLU A 3 10.45 18.58 20.91
N GLU A 4 11.01 19.58 21.59
CA GLU A 4 11.93 20.55 20.98
C GLU A 4 13.23 19.92 20.45
N LYS A 5 13.72 18.85 21.11
CA LYS A 5 14.90 18.12 20.61
C LYS A 5 14.58 17.39 19.32
N LEU A 6 13.42 16.72 19.27
CA LEU A 6 12.95 16.00 18.09
C LEU A 6 12.76 16.95 16.91
N GLU A 7 12.01 18.03 17.11
CA GLU A 7 11.77 19.02 16.06
C GLU A 7 13.07 19.67 15.57
N ARG A 8 13.96 20.03 16.48
CA ARG A 8 15.27 20.61 16.14
C ARG A 8 16.13 19.65 15.31
N SER A 9 16.16 18.35 15.64
CA SER A 9 16.90 17.35 14.86
C SER A 9 16.37 17.25 13.43
N VAL A 10 15.03 17.26 13.24
CA VAL A 10 14.42 17.30 11.91
C VAL A 10 14.78 18.58 11.17
N GLU A 11 14.67 19.75 11.82
CA GLU A 11 14.98 21.06 11.23
C GLU A 11 16.45 21.18 10.79
N GLN A 12 17.38 20.66 11.59
CA GLN A 12 18.79 20.62 11.24
C GLN A 12 19.09 19.75 10.02
N SER A 13 18.27 18.74 9.77
CA SER A 13 18.40 17.83 8.63
C SER A 13 17.55 18.26 7.42
N ALA A 14 16.63 19.22 7.59
CA ALA A 14 15.61 19.57 6.60
C ALA A 14 16.18 19.84 5.20
N ALA A 15 17.25 20.64 5.09
CA ALA A 15 17.86 20.95 3.80
C ALA A 15 18.42 19.71 3.07
N ALA A 16 18.98 18.74 3.80
CA ALA A 16 19.49 17.51 3.22
C ALA A 16 18.34 16.55 2.84
N LEU A 17 17.28 16.50 3.65
CA LEU A 17 16.11 15.66 3.39
C LEU A 17 15.30 16.16 2.17
N THR A 18 15.10 17.46 2.05
CA THR A 18 14.40 18.05 0.89
C THR A 18 15.21 17.93 -0.39
N ALA A 19 16.54 18.12 -0.32
CA ALA A 19 17.42 17.89 -1.46
C ALA A 19 17.41 16.42 -1.92
N MET A 20 17.30 15.46 -1.00
CA MET A 20 17.16 14.05 -1.30
C MET A 20 15.81 13.77 -1.99
N ALA A 21 14.72 14.38 -1.52
CA ALA A 21 13.41 14.26 -2.16
C ALA A 21 13.43 14.81 -3.59
N ASP A 22 14.08 15.95 -3.82
CA ASP A 22 14.25 16.54 -5.15
C ASP A 22 15.11 15.65 -6.07
N ASP A 23 16.15 15.03 -5.52
CA ASP A 23 17.01 14.11 -6.27
C ASP A 23 16.24 12.86 -6.71
N PHE A 24 15.44 12.25 -5.83
CA PHE A 24 14.57 11.13 -6.20
C PHE A 24 13.53 11.54 -7.25
N PHE A 25 12.95 12.72 -7.11
CA PHE A 25 11.99 13.25 -8.07
C PHE A 25 12.60 13.42 -9.46
N ASP A 26 13.84 13.89 -9.55
CA ASP A 26 14.57 14.10 -10.80
C ASP A 26 15.09 12.79 -11.44
N HIS A 27 15.22 11.73 -10.62
CA HIS A 27 15.70 10.40 -11.05
C HIS A 27 14.63 9.32 -10.72
N PRO A 28 13.43 9.37 -11.33
CA PRO A 28 12.37 8.43 -11.00
C PRO A 28 12.71 7.01 -11.44
N GLU A 29 12.64 6.07 -10.50
CA GLU A 29 12.91 4.66 -10.73
C GLU A 29 11.63 3.84 -10.52
N VAL A 30 11.34 2.93 -11.43
CA VAL A 30 10.16 2.06 -11.34
C VAL A 30 10.42 0.88 -10.41
N GLY A 31 9.35 0.27 -9.94
CA GLY A 31 9.41 -0.86 -9.02
C GLY A 31 10.38 -1.97 -9.43
N LEU A 32 11.16 -2.47 -8.47
CA LEU A 32 12.29 -3.41 -8.58
C LEU A 32 13.55 -2.84 -9.29
N GLN A 33 13.57 -1.55 -9.62
CA GLN A 33 14.71 -0.87 -10.23
C GLN A 33 15.11 0.39 -9.45
N GLU A 34 14.66 0.53 -8.21
CA GLU A 34 14.89 1.71 -7.35
C GLU A 34 16.28 1.70 -6.70
N PHE A 35 17.32 1.42 -7.48
CA PHE A 35 18.68 1.26 -6.95
C PHE A 35 19.30 2.56 -6.46
N HIS A 36 19.03 3.70 -7.12
CA HIS A 36 19.54 5.00 -6.70
C HIS A 36 18.92 5.45 -5.36
N ALA A 37 17.61 5.34 -5.25
CA ALA A 37 16.89 5.63 -4.00
C ALA A 37 17.35 4.68 -2.88
N PHE A 38 17.41 3.39 -3.15
CA PHE A 38 17.88 2.35 -2.23
C PHE A 38 19.29 2.63 -1.69
N GLU A 39 20.27 2.91 -2.55
CA GLU A 39 21.65 3.19 -2.14
C GLU A 39 21.75 4.49 -1.33
N THR A 40 20.97 5.50 -1.71
CA THR A 40 20.94 6.79 -1.01
C THR A 40 20.36 6.65 0.40
N LEU A 41 19.22 5.96 0.54
CA LEU A 41 18.54 5.73 1.82
C LEU A 41 19.40 4.87 2.76
N THR A 42 19.90 3.74 2.25
CA THR A 42 20.74 2.83 3.05
C THR A 42 22.06 3.46 3.45
N GLY A 43 22.72 4.18 2.54
CA GLY A 43 23.96 4.92 2.83
C GLY A 43 23.77 6.04 3.86
N TRP A 44 22.61 6.70 3.89
CA TRP A 44 22.28 7.66 4.95
C TRP A 44 22.15 6.96 6.31
N LEU A 45 21.38 5.86 6.37
CA LEU A 45 21.16 5.12 7.61
C LEU A 45 22.45 4.54 8.18
N GLU A 46 23.36 4.02 7.34
CA GLU A 46 24.67 3.55 7.76
C GLU A 46 25.52 4.69 8.37
N LYS A 47 25.52 5.87 7.75
CA LYS A 47 26.22 7.06 8.29
C LYS A 47 25.64 7.51 9.62
N GLU A 48 24.33 7.35 9.82
CA GLU A 48 23.66 7.62 11.09
C GLU A 48 23.84 6.49 12.13
N GLY A 49 24.57 5.42 11.80
CA GLY A 49 24.91 4.34 12.72
C GLY A 49 23.85 3.25 12.86
N PHE A 50 22.92 3.14 11.92
CA PHE A 50 22.02 1.99 11.82
C PHE A 50 22.77 0.77 11.26
N THR A 51 22.41 -0.41 11.73
CA THR A 51 22.84 -1.68 11.10
C THR A 51 21.88 -1.97 9.95
N VAL A 52 22.38 -1.97 8.72
CA VAL A 52 21.57 -2.11 7.51
C VAL A 52 21.73 -3.51 6.93
N GLU A 53 20.60 -4.18 6.69
CA GLU A 53 20.46 -5.42 5.95
C GLU A 53 19.85 -5.09 4.58
N ARG A 54 20.55 -5.42 3.50
CA ARG A 54 20.20 -5.07 2.12
C ARG A 54 19.70 -6.30 1.36
N GLY A 55 18.79 -6.12 0.42
CA GLY A 55 18.28 -7.21 -0.43
C GLY A 55 17.43 -8.22 0.34
N ILE A 56 16.65 -7.77 1.34
CA ILE A 56 15.80 -8.64 2.13
C ILE A 56 14.62 -9.21 1.32
N ALA A 57 14.06 -10.32 1.79
CA ALA A 57 12.90 -10.97 1.17
C ALA A 57 13.08 -11.26 -0.33
N GLY A 58 14.33 -11.46 -0.79
CA GLY A 58 14.64 -11.73 -2.20
C GLY A 58 14.42 -10.56 -3.15
N MET A 59 14.29 -9.33 -2.62
CA MET A 59 14.12 -8.11 -3.41
C MET A 59 15.37 -7.23 -3.27
N ASP A 60 16.15 -7.08 -4.35
CA ASP A 60 17.46 -6.39 -4.34
C ASP A 60 17.40 -4.96 -3.82
N THR A 61 16.28 -4.28 -3.98
CA THR A 61 16.06 -2.90 -3.56
C THR A 61 15.29 -2.77 -2.23
N ALA A 62 14.95 -3.89 -1.55
CA ALA A 62 14.37 -3.85 -0.21
C ALA A 62 15.46 -3.86 0.86
N PHE A 63 15.22 -3.20 1.98
CA PHE A 63 16.16 -3.17 3.11
C PHE A 63 15.46 -3.12 4.46
N ARG A 64 16.21 -3.50 5.48
CA ARG A 64 15.88 -3.36 6.90
C ARG A 64 17.06 -2.70 7.61
N ALA A 65 16.83 -1.63 8.34
CA ALA A 65 17.85 -0.94 9.10
C ALA A 65 17.43 -0.79 10.56
N VAL A 66 18.30 -1.16 11.48
CA VAL A 66 18.00 -1.21 12.92
C VAL A 66 18.97 -0.37 13.71
N TRP A 67 18.44 0.41 14.64
CA TRP A 67 19.20 1.07 15.68
C TRP A 67 18.55 0.83 17.05
N LYS A 68 19.36 0.57 18.07
CA LYS A 68 18.90 0.21 19.42
C LYS A 68 19.44 1.17 20.47
N HIS A 69 18.58 1.55 21.39
CA HIS A 69 18.93 2.28 22.61
C HIS A 69 18.61 1.40 23.84
N GLY A 70 19.64 0.89 24.50
CA GLY A 70 19.47 -0.06 25.61
C GLY A 70 19.01 -1.45 25.15
N GLU A 71 18.51 -2.23 26.08
CA GLU A 71 17.98 -3.59 25.83
C GLU A 71 16.49 -3.65 26.15
N GLY A 72 15.71 -4.25 25.25
CA GLY A 72 14.25 -4.32 25.36
C GLY A 72 13.55 -3.04 24.92
N GLY A 73 12.36 -2.77 25.48
CA GLY A 73 11.51 -1.65 25.08
C GLY A 73 10.81 -1.85 23.73
N PRO A 74 9.98 -0.86 23.30
CA PRO A 74 9.23 -0.98 22.06
C PRO A 74 10.13 -0.88 20.82
N ASN A 75 9.71 -1.56 19.75
CA ASN A 75 10.30 -1.46 18.43
C ASN A 75 9.39 -0.61 17.51
N ILE A 76 9.82 0.61 17.24
CA ILE A 76 9.10 1.55 16.38
C ILE A 76 9.49 1.32 14.93
N GLY A 77 8.56 0.80 14.15
CA GLY A 77 8.71 0.58 12.72
C GLY A 77 8.40 1.83 11.91
N LEU A 78 9.30 2.18 11.00
CA LEU A 78 9.17 3.27 10.05
C LEU A 78 9.34 2.70 8.64
N LEU A 79 8.30 2.77 7.80
CA LEU A 79 8.29 2.17 6.48
C LEU A 79 8.23 3.25 5.40
N CYS A 80 8.96 3.08 4.30
CA CYS A 80 8.93 3.97 3.15
C CYS A 80 8.89 3.23 1.82
N GLU A 81 8.11 3.77 0.90
CA GLU A 81 8.08 3.48 -0.52
C GLU A 81 8.93 4.50 -1.25
N TYR A 82 9.49 4.14 -2.40
CA TYR A 82 10.34 5.03 -3.21
C TYR A 82 10.28 4.73 -4.71
N ASP A 83 9.36 3.86 -5.14
CA ASP A 83 9.11 3.59 -6.54
C ASP A 83 8.30 4.70 -7.21
N ALA A 84 8.53 4.88 -8.50
CA ALA A 84 7.82 5.80 -9.38
C ALA A 84 6.87 5.03 -10.31
N LEU A 85 5.87 5.75 -10.84
CA LEU A 85 4.96 5.22 -11.85
C LEU A 85 5.62 5.15 -13.22
N ALA A 86 5.50 4.01 -13.89
CA ALA A 86 6.06 3.82 -15.23
C ALA A 86 5.49 4.85 -16.22
N GLY A 87 6.36 5.63 -16.85
CA GLY A 87 6.01 6.66 -17.84
C GLY A 87 5.39 7.94 -17.26
N LEU A 88 5.20 8.03 -15.94
CA LEU A 88 4.62 9.18 -15.27
C LEU A 88 5.52 9.77 -14.17
N GLY A 89 6.54 9.04 -13.68
CA GLY A 89 7.42 9.51 -12.61
C GLY A 89 6.74 9.50 -11.23
N HIS A 90 7.18 10.39 -10.32
CA HIS A 90 6.69 10.42 -8.92
C HIS A 90 5.33 11.11 -8.73
N ALA A 91 4.36 10.78 -9.59
CA ALA A 91 2.99 11.31 -9.50
C ALA A 91 2.15 10.71 -8.36
N CYS A 92 2.71 9.80 -7.55
CA CYS A 92 2.12 9.34 -6.27
C CYS A 92 2.75 10.04 -5.05
N GLY A 93 3.93 10.65 -5.20
CA GLY A 93 4.62 11.38 -4.13
C GLY A 93 5.55 10.51 -3.28
N HIS A 94 5.92 9.30 -3.71
CA HIS A 94 6.79 8.38 -2.97
C HIS A 94 8.20 8.95 -2.74
N HIS A 95 8.70 9.85 -3.60
CA HIS A 95 9.97 10.54 -3.43
C HIS A 95 10.13 11.28 -2.09
N MET A 96 9.02 11.65 -1.45
CA MET A 96 9.00 12.34 -0.16
C MET A 96 9.08 11.38 1.03
N GLN A 97 8.66 10.11 0.87
CA GLN A 97 8.52 9.17 1.99
C GLN A 97 9.86 8.82 2.62
N GLY A 98 10.81 8.33 1.82
CA GLY A 98 12.15 7.97 2.29
C GLY A 98 12.80 9.08 3.11
N PRO A 99 12.95 10.30 2.56
CA PRO A 99 13.48 11.44 3.30
C PRO A 99 12.75 11.75 4.61
N ALA A 100 11.42 11.73 4.64
CA ALA A 100 10.63 11.95 5.86
C ALA A 100 10.89 10.87 6.93
N ILE A 101 10.94 9.60 6.51
CA ILE A 101 11.25 8.46 7.38
C ILE A 101 12.67 8.56 7.96
N LEU A 102 13.67 8.93 7.14
CA LEU A 102 15.03 9.15 7.62
C LEU A 102 15.11 10.29 8.66
N GLY A 103 14.37 11.37 8.41
CA GLY A 103 14.26 12.48 9.34
C GLY A 103 13.67 12.06 10.68
N ALA A 104 12.59 11.28 10.67
CA ALA A 104 11.96 10.75 11.88
C ALA A 104 12.89 9.78 12.63
N ALA A 105 13.52 8.85 11.93
CA ALA A 105 14.45 7.86 12.51
C ALA A 105 15.64 8.54 13.18
N LYS A 106 16.24 9.54 12.50
CA LYS A 106 17.35 10.32 13.05
C LYS A 106 16.92 11.11 14.28
N ALA A 107 15.75 11.77 14.23
CA ALA A 107 15.26 12.57 15.36
C ALA A 107 15.02 11.71 16.60
N LEU A 108 14.40 10.53 16.45
CA LEU A 108 14.21 9.57 17.55
C LEU A 108 15.55 9.09 18.13
N LYS A 109 16.54 8.81 17.26
CA LYS A 109 17.89 8.43 17.68
C LYS A 109 18.57 9.55 18.47
N ASP A 110 18.57 10.77 17.93
CA ASP A 110 19.26 11.93 18.52
C ASP A 110 18.61 12.39 19.83
N ALA A 111 17.32 12.13 20.00
CA ALA A 111 16.58 12.48 21.21
C ALA A 111 17.12 11.76 22.46
N ALA A 112 17.66 10.54 22.28
CA ALA A 112 18.19 9.69 23.35
C ALA A 112 17.22 9.66 24.55
N ILE A 113 15.99 9.17 24.27
CA ILE A 113 14.90 9.07 25.25
C ILE A 113 15.38 8.21 26.42
N ASP A 114 15.08 8.60 27.66
CA ASP A 114 15.50 7.89 28.87
C ASP A 114 14.64 6.61 29.11
N ALA A 115 14.66 5.72 28.13
CA ALA A 115 14.01 4.41 28.13
C ALA A 115 14.68 3.54 27.07
N PRO A 116 14.68 2.20 27.18
CA PRO A 116 15.15 1.32 26.10
C PRO A 116 14.12 1.30 24.96
N TYR A 117 14.60 1.33 23.70
CA TYR A 117 13.77 1.21 22.50
C TYR A 117 14.60 0.79 21.30
N THR A 118 13.89 0.34 20.26
CA THR A 118 14.46 0.04 18.96
C THR A 118 13.77 0.89 17.89
N ILE A 119 14.52 1.33 16.90
CA ILE A 119 14.00 1.95 15.67
C ILE A 119 14.33 0.99 14.53
N THR A 120 13.33 0.52 13.82
CA THR A 120 13.51 -0.30 12.63
C THR A 120 12.94 0.43 11.41
N VAL A 121 13.80 0.71 10.42
CA VAL A 121 13.39 1.30 9.14
C VAL A 121 13.33 0.20 8.10
N TYR A 122 12.18 0.10 7.41
CA TYR A 122 12.00 -0.77 6.27
C TYR A 122 11.88 0.04 4.99
N GLY A 123 12.73 -0.26 4.01
CA GLY A 123 12.53 0.15 2.63
C GLY A 123 11.68 -0.89 1.92
N THR A 124 10.52 -0.48 1.46
CA THR A 124 9.49 -1.33 0.86
C THR A 124 9.23 -0.92 -0.59
N PRO A 125 10.05 -1.43 -1.55
CA PRO A 125 9.99 -1.05 -2.97
C PRO A 125 8.74 -1.58 -3.68
N ALA A 126 8.49 -1.10 -4.90
CA ALA A 126 7.57 -1.67 -5.87
C ALA A 126 6.08 -1.72 -5.42
N GLU A 127 5.58 -0.71 -4.69
CA GLU A 127 4.17 -0.63 -4.27
C GLU A 127 3.23 -0.58 -5.48
N GLU A 128 3.55 0.30 -6.44
CA GLU A 128 2.72 0.60 -7.61
C GLU A 128 2.65 -0.57 -8.61
N SER A 129 3.66 -1.42 -8.63
CA SER A 129 3.75 -2.51 -9.60
C SER A 129 3.28 -3.86 -9.03
N ILE A 130 4.13 -4.51 -8.23
CA ILE A 130 3.89 -5.87 -7.73
C ILE A 130 3.35 -5.90 -6.30
N SER A 131 3.15 -4.74 -5.66
CA SER A 131 2.81 -4.65 -4.23
C SER A 131 3.92 -5.25 -3.36
N GLY A 132 5.05 -4.55 -3.31
CA GLY A 132 6.29 -5.07 -2.73
C GLY A 132 6.18 -5.59 -1.32
N LYS A 133 5.34 -4.97 -0.46
CA LYS A 133 5.10 -5.46 0.91
C LYS A 133 4.42 -6.83 0.95
N VAL A 134 3.56 -7.15 -0.04
CA VAL A 134 2.98 -8.49 -0.19
C VAL A 134 4.08 -9.50 -0.52
N VAL A 135 4.94 -9.18 -1.49
CA VAL A 135 6.08 -10.04 -1.86
C VAL A 135 7.03 -10.23 -0.68
N MET A 136 7.29 -9.16 0.10
CA MET A 136 8.11 -9.26 1.31
C MET A 136 7.50 -10.22 2.33
N LEU A 137 6.19 -10.15 2.57
CA LEU A 137 5.47 -11.06 3.47
C LEU A 137 5.52 -12.52 2.97
N GLU A 138 5.27 -12.75 1.69
CA GLU A 138 5.33 -14.08 1.06
C GLU A 138 6.73 -14.72 1.16
N ASN A 139 7.77 -13.88 1.19
CA ASN A 139 9.16 -14.30 1.35
C ASN A 139 9.66 -14.24 2.81
N GLY A 140 8.76 -14.21 3.79
CA GLY A 140 9.06 -14.40 5.20
C GLY A 140 9.42 -13.14 6.00
N CYS A 141 9.30 -11.94 5.41
CA CYS A 141 9.39 -10.69 6.16
C CYS A 141 8.01 -10.34 6.75
N THR A 142 7.73 -10.82 7.96
CA THR A 142 6.40 -10.72 8.59
C THR A 142 6.13 -9.39 9.29
N PHE A 143 7.13 -8.52 9.46
CA PHE A 143 7.07 -7.28 10.25
C PHE A 143 6.67 -7.47 11.74
N GLU A 144 6.49 -8.70 12.20
CA GLU A 144 6.04 -9.04 13.57
C GLU A 144 7.03 -8.65 14.68
N GLU A 145 8.26 -8.31 14.32
CA GLU A 145 9.23 -7.76 15.28
C GLU A 145 8.89 -6.34 15.72
N LEU A 146 8.00 -5.64 14.99
CA LEU A 146 7.58 -4.28 15.26
C LEU A 146 6.44 -4.26 16.27
N ASP A 147 6.44 -3.29 17.18
CA ASP A 147 5.29 -3.00 18.03
C ASP A 147 4.27 -2.09 17.35
N VAL A 148 4.74 -1.27 16.39
CA VAL A 148 3.92 -0.39 15.56
C VAL A 148 4.61 -0.13 14.22
N ALA A 149 3.83 0.02 13.14
CA ALA A 149 4.30 0.40 11.80
C ALA A 149 3.76 1.79 11.44
N LEU A 150 4.66 2.73 11.18
CA LEU A 150 4.34 4.11 10.86
C LEU A 150 4.80 4.44 9.44
N MET A 151 3.95 5.10 8.67
CA MET A 151 4.26 5.60 7.34
C MET A 151 3.82 7.07 7.18
N MET A 152 4.45 7.77 6.26
CA MET A 152 4.03 9.07 5.75
C MET A 152 3.73 8.95 4.26
N HIS A 153 2.73 9.66 3.76
CA HIS A 153 2.42 9.77 2.33
C HIS A 153 2.02 11.21 1.99
N GLY A 154 2.40 11.70 0.82
CA GLY A 154 1.90 12.98 0.33
C GLY A 154 0.40 12.92 -0.02
N GLY A 155 -0.28 14.06 0.10
CA GLY A 155 -1.71 14.11 -0.22
C GLY A 155 -2.25 15.53 -0.35
N PRO A 156 -3.56 15.68 -0.64
CA PRO A 156 -4.20 16.99 -0.73
C PRO A 156 -4.59 17.59 0.63
N ALA A 157 -4.50 16.81 1.70
CA ALA A 157 -4.80 17.25 3.07
C ALA A 157 -3.96 16.45 4.07
N THR A 158 -3.70 17.04 5.24
CA THR A 158 -3.09 16.34 6.37
C THR A 158 -4.17 15.60 7.13
N GLN A 159 -4.14 14.26 7.04
CA GLN A 159 -5.16 13.37 7.59
C GLN A 159 -4.70 11.91 7.58
N VAL A 160 -5.35 11.08 8.35
CA VAL A 160 -5.15 9.61 8.33
C VAL A 160 -6.30 8.89 7.63
N ASP A 161 -6.08 7.64 7.26
CA ASP A 161 -7.09 6.78 6.66
C ASP A 161 -7.56 5.73 7.66
N VAL A 162 -8.86 5.57 7.84
CA VAL A 162 -9.43 4.56 8.74
C VAL A 162 -9.47 3.19 8.05
N LYS A 163 -10.06 3.11 6.84
CA LYS A 163 -10.19 1.85 6.10
C LYS A 163 -9.66 2.00 4.67
N SER A 164 -9.05 0.95 4.16
CA SER A 164 -8.71 0.78 2.74
C SER A 164 -9.44 -0.41 2.16
N LEU A 165 -9.60 -0.46 0.84
CA LEU A 165 -10.18 -1.59 0.14
C LEU A 165 -9.20 -2.75 0.05
N ALA A 166 -9.62 -3.94 0.50
CA ALA A 166 -9.05 -5.18 0.04
C ALA A 166 -9.36 -5.37 -1.45
N LEU A 167 -8.51 -6.09 -2.18
CA LEU A 167 -8.57 -6.22 -3.62
C LEU A 167 -8.11 -7.61 -4.06
N ASN A 168 -8.85 -8.25 -4.99
CA ASN A 168 -8.30 -9.28 -5.86
C ASN A 168 -8.36 -8.83 -7.31
N LYS A 169 -7.23 -8.94 -8.01
CA LYS A 169 -7.14 -8.77 -9.46
C LYS A 169 -7.03 -10.13 -10.10
N LEU A 170 -7.98 -10.46 -10.96
CA LEU A 170 -8.07 -11.74 -11.65
C LEU A 170 -7.85 -11.53 -13.15
N LYS A 171 -6.95 -12.32 -13.72
CA LYS A 171 -6.88 -12.54 -15.17
C LYS A 171 -7.70 -13.78 -15.48
N ILE A 172 -8.63 -13.66 -16.42
CA ILE A 172 -9.60 -14.70 -16.79
C ILE A 172 -9.38 -15.03 -18.25
N ILE A 173 -9.08 -16.29 -18.56
CA ILE A 173 -8.85 -16.77 -19.92
C ILE A 173 -9.81 -17.91 -20.21
N TYR A 174 -10.58 -17.75 -21.28
CA TYR A 174 -11.40 -18.83 -21.82
C TYR A 174 -10.71 -19.45 -23.03
N HIS A 175 -10.65 -20.78 -23.05
CA HIS A 175 -10.16 -21.60 -24.17
C HIS A 175 -11.31 -22.35 -24.79
N GLY A 176 -11.49 -22.20 -26.10
CA GLY A 176 -12.53 -22.83 -26.90
C GLY A 176 -11.94 -23.55 -28.11
N VAL A 177 -12.77 -23.79 -29.09
CA VAL A 177 -12.41 -24.46 -30.34
C VAL A 177 -12.82 -23.60 -31.53
N CYS A 178 -11.83 -23.19 -32.33
CA CYS A 178 -12.08 -22.42 -33.55
C CYS A 178 -12.83 -23.25 -34.59
N SER A 179 -13.75 -22.65 -35.32
CA SER A 179 -14.42 -23.22 -36.45
C SER A 179 -14.90 -22.15 -37.44
N HIS A 180 -15.20 -22.54 -38.68
CA HIS A 180 -15.85 -21.64 -39.63
C HIS A 180 -17.32 -21.46 -39.26
N ALA A 181 -17.69 -20.24 -38.82
CA ALA A 181 -19.01 -19.97 -38.22
C ALA A 181 -20.21 -20.24 -39.15
N ALA A 182 -20.04 -20.19 -40.48
CA ALA A 182 -21.12 -20.47 -41.43
C ALA A 182 -21.12 -21.91 -42.00
N LEU A 183 -19.95 -22.59 -42.02
CA LEU A 183 -19.84 -23.89 -42.66
C LEU A 183 -19.90 -25.08 -41.68
N LYS A 184 -19.30 -24.91 -40.52
CA LYS A 184 -19.24 -25.96 -39.48
C LYS A 184 -19.28 -25.38 -38.08
N PRO A 185 -20.27 -24.55 -37.73
CA PRO A 185 -20.36 -23.93 -36.39
C PRO A 185 -20.46 -24.98 -35.27
N GLU A 186 -21.08 -26.14 -35.54
CA GLU A 186 -21.23 -27.26 -34.59
C GLU A 186 -19.89 -27.86 -34.13
N LYS A 187 -18.79 -27.59 -34.83
CA LYS A 187 -17.43 -28.02 -34.45
C LYS A 187 -16.72 -27.02 -33.57
N GLY A 188 -17.24 -25.78 -33.47
CA GLY A 188 -16.68 -24.72 -32.67
C GLY A 188 -17.17 -24.76 -31.23
N ARG A 189 -16.37 -24.16 -30.33
CA ARG A 189 -16.74 -23.81 -28.96
C ARG A 189 -16.21 -22.39 -28.74
N SER A 190 -17.14 -21.44 -28.58
CA SER A 190 -16.77 -20.03 -28.51
C SER A 190 -16.27 -19.65 -27.12
N ALA A 191 -14.99 -19.34 -27.01
CA ALA A 191 -14.41 -18.81 -25.82
C ALA A 191 -15.00 -17.42 -25.43
N LEU A 192 -15.38 -16.62 -26.47
CA LEU A 192 -16.03 -15.34 -26.25
C LEU A 192 -17.43 -15.50 -25.62
N ASP A 193 -18.21 -16.53 -26.05
CA ASP A 193 -19.52 -16.81 -25.46
C ASP A 193 -19.37 -17.19 -23.98
N GLY A 194 -18.34 -18.02 -23.65
CA GLY A 194 -18.01 -18.36 -22.29
C GLY A 194 -17.72 -17.10 -21.45
N LEU A 195 -16.92 -16.19 -21.99
CA LEU A 195 -16.60 -14.91 -21.31
C LEU A 195 -17.82 -14.00 -21.16
N ILE A 196 -18.68 -13.89 -22.18
CA ILE A 196 -19.92 -13.10 -22.12
C ILE A 196 -20.87 -13.68 -21.06
N MET A 197 -21.07 -15.01 -21.04
CA MET A 197 -21.87 -15.67 -20.01
C MET A 197 -21.31 -15.44 -18.60
N ALA A 198 -19.99 -15.46 -18.44
CA ALA A 198 -19.34 -15.15 -17.18
C ALA A 198 -19.62 -13.71 -16.74
N CYS A 199 -19.48 -12.73 -17.64
CA CYS A 199 -19.82 -11.33 -17.36
C CYS A 199 -21.27 -11.19 -16.92
N GLN A 200 -22.22 -11.82 -17.62
CA GLN A 200 -23.64 -11.82 -17.23
C GLN A 200 -23.85 -12.44 -15.84
N GLY A 201 -23.19 -13.56 -15.56
CA GLY A 201 -23.25 -14.21 -14.25
C GLY A 201 -22.72 -13.33 -13.10
N VAL A 202 -21.66 -12.54 -13.35
CA VAL A 202 -21.15 -11.55 -12.40
C VAL A 202 -22.16 -10.43 -12.17
N GLU A 203 -22.86 -9.95 -13.21
CA GLU A 203 -23.93 -8.95 -13.05
C GLU A 203 -25.08 -9.48 -12.17
N PHE A 204 -25.48 -10.74 -12.34
CA PHE A 204 -26.49 -11.35 -11.47
C PHE A 204 -25.99 -11.55 -10.03
N LEU A 205 -24.70 -11.88 -9.85
CA LEU A 205 -24.09 -12.00 -8.53
C LEU A 205 -24.09 -10.66 -7.76
N ARG A 206 -24.00 -9.54 -8.47
CA ARG A 206 -23.90 -8.18 -7.91
C ARG A 206 -25.04 -7.84 -6.96
N GLU A 207 -26.23 -8.37 -7.19
CA GLU A 207 -27.41 -8.21 -6.30
C GLU A 207 -27.25 -8.94 -4.96
N HIS A 208 -26.38 -9.96 -4.90
CA HIS A 208 -26.31 -10.90 -3.79
C HIS A 208 -24.97 -10.85 -3.04
N VAL A 209 -24.35 -9.67 -2.98
CA VAL A 209 -23.10 -9.40 -2.25
C VAL A 209 -23.28 -8.17 -1.32
N PRO A 210 -22.45 -8.00 -0.30
CA PRO A 210 -22.48 -6.80 0.54
C PRO A 210 -22.41 -5.50 -0.27
N SER A 211 -23.05 -4.43 0.20
CA SER A 211 -23.24 -3.19 -0.54
C SER A 211 -21.95 -2.41 -0.83
N ASP A 212 -20.88 -2.67 -0.09
CA ASP A 212 -19.55 -2.09 -0.29
C ASP A 212 -18.68 -2.85 -1.29
N VAL A 213 -19.08 -4.07 -1.69
CA VAL A 213 -18.38 -4.85 -2.70
C VAL A 213 -18.43 -4.12 -4.05
N ARG A 214 -17.29 -4.07 -4.73
CA ARG A 214 -17.15 -3.54 -6.09
C ARG A 214 -16.53 -4.61 -6.98
N MET A 215 -17.22 -4.89 -8.10
CA MET A 215 -16.74 -5.78 -9.14
C MET A 215 -16.73 -5.03 -10.46
N HIS A 216 -15.60 -4.99 -11.13
CA HIS A 216 -15.50 -4.38 -12.47
C HIS A 216 -14.51 -5.19 -13.31
N TYR A 217 -14.80 -5.25 -14.59
CA TYR A 217 -14.03 -6.02 -15.55
C TYR A 217 -13.89 -5.28 -16.88
N THR A 218 -12.90 -5.70 -17.64
CA THR A 218 -12.73 -5.31 -19.04
C THR A 218 -12.37 -6.53 -19.87
N ILE A 219 -12.90 -6.61 -21.09
CA ILE A 219 -12.49 -7.62 -22.08
C ILE A 219 -11.19 -7.13 -22.71
N VAL A 220 -10.10 -7.88 -22.48
CA VAL A 220 -8.76 -7.58 -22.98
C VAL A 220 -8.58 -8.11 -24.40
N ASN A 221 -9.13 -9.30 -24.66
CA ASN A 221 -9.06 -9.95 -25.97
C ASN A 221 -10.37 -10.71 -26.23
N CYS A 222 -10.99 -10.43 -27.37
CA CYS A 222 -12.25 -11.07 -27.78
C CYS A 222 -12.07 -12.24 -28.79
N GLY A 223 -10.82 -12.67 -29.02
CA GLY A 223 -10.52 -13.79 -29.89
C GLY A 223 -10.36 -13.45 -31.38
N GLY A 224 -10.18 -12.17 -31.71
CA GLY A 224 -9.93 -11.71 -33.07
C GLY A 224 -11.01 -10.79 -33.62
N THR A 225 -10.87 -10.41 -34.89
CA THR A 225 -11.75 -9.43 -35.60
C THR A 225 -12.60 -10.03 -36.69
N ALA A 226 -12.44 -11.33 -36.98
CA ALA A 226 -13.12 -12.01 -38.08
C ALA A 226 -14.43 -12.64 -37.58
N ALA A 227 -15.60 -12.03 -37.90
CA ALA A 227 -16.90 -12.48 -37.45
C ALA A 227 -17.33 -13.87 -38.01
N ASN A 228 -16.65 -14.38 -39.04
CA ASN A 228 -16.90 -15.71 -39.63
C ASN A 228 -16.04 -16.82 -38.99
N VAL A 229 -15.32 -16.54 -37.92
CA VAL A 229 -14.54 -17.50 -37.14
C VAL A 229 -15.10 -17.60 -35.73
N VAL A 230 -15.41 -18.82 -35.26
CA VAL A 230 -15.74 -19.06 -33.84
C VAL A 230 -14.48 -18.81 -33.00
N PRO A 231 -14.49 -17.89 -32.00
CA PRO A 231 -13.29 -17.54 -31.23
C PRO A 231 -12.84 -18.71 -30.33
N GLY A 232 -11.59 -19.14 -30.49
CA GLY A 232 -11.00 -20.19 -29.65
C GLY A 232 -10.25 -19.65 -28.42
N TYR A 233 -10.21 -18.33 -28.23
CA TYR A 233 -9.58 -17.66 -27.11
C TYR A 233 -10.35 -16.40 -26.74
N ALA A 234 -10.47 -16.11 -25.45
CA ALA A 234 -10.96 -14.81 -24.96
C ALA A 234 -10.35 -14.51 -23.59
N GLU A 235 -10.07 -13.24 -23.31
CA GLU A 235 -9.41 -12.81 -22.09
C GLU A 235 -10.09 -11.58 -21.49
N ALA A 236 -10.23 -11.57 -20.15
CA ALA A 236 -10.66 -10.42 -19.39
C ALA A 236 -9.76 -10.17 -18.16
N SER A 237 -9.72 -8.91 -17.72
CA SER A 237 -9.20 -8.54 -16.42
C SER A 237 -10.35 -8.11 -15.52
N MET A 238 -10.37 -8.59 -14.28
CA MET A 238 -11.42 -8.32 -13.30
C MET A 238 -10.83 -7.89 -11.97
N TYR A 239 -11.44 -6.86 -11.36
CA TYR A 239 -11.16 -6.42 -10.00
C TYR A 239 -12.37 -6.68 -9.11
N VAL A 240 -12.13 -7.32 -7.95
CA VAL A 240 -13.13 -7.50 -6.90
C VAL A 240 -12.61 -6.86 -5.63
N ARG A 241 -13.40 -5.99 -4.99
CA ARG A 241 -12.97 -5.18 -3.84
C ARG A 241 -14.02 -5.17 -2.74
N SER A 242 -13.58 -5.11 -1.47
CA SER A 242 -14.41 -4.87 -0.28
C SER A 242 -13.57 -4.20 0.81
N TYR A 243 -14.22 -3.58 1.80
CA TYR A 243 -13.53 -3.07 3.00
C TYR A 243 -13.28 -4.13 4.08
N ASN A 244 -13.51 -5.41 3.76
CA ASN A 244 -13.28 -6.56 4.63
C ASN A 244 -12.69 -7.72 3.81
N ARG A 245 -11.46 -8.14 4.12
CA ARG A 245 -10.76 -9.23 3.42
C ARG A 245 -11.50 -10.54 3.53
N THR A 246 -12.00 -10.87 4.72
CA THR A 246 -12.68 -12.13 4.98
C THR A 246 -13.98 -12.26 4.18
N GLU A 247 -14.77 -11.18 4.09
CA GLU A 247 -15.96 -11.14 3.23
C GLU A 247 -15.58 -11.21 1.74
N LEU A 248 -14.50 -10.50 1.34
CA LEU A 248 -14.02 -10.50 -0.03
C LEU A 248 -13.63 -11.91 -0.49
N ASP A 249 -12.96 -12.70 0.34
CA ASP A 249 -12.60 -14.08 0.03
C ASP A 249 -13.84 -14.94 -0.31
N GLY A 250 -14.90 -14.77 0.47
CA GLY A 250 -16.19 -15.41 0.21
C GLY A 250 -16.81 -14.99 -1.14
N VAL A 251 -16.72 -13.69 -1.47
CA VAL A 251 -17.23 -13.15 -2.75
C VAL A 251 -16.37 -13.65 -3.91
N VAL A 252 -15.05 -13.62 -3.80
CA VAL A 252 -14.13 -14.13 -4.84
C VAL A 252 -14.36 -15.62 -5.10
N ALA A 253 -14.59 -16.42 -4.06
CA ALA A 253 -14.93 -17.83 -4.23
C ALA A 253 -16.24 -18.02 -5.03
N ARG A 254 -17.25 -17.15 -4.85
CA ARG A 254 -18.49 -17.16 -5.63
C ARG A 254 -18.25 -16.69 -7.06
N VAL A 255 -17.45 -15.65 -7.28
CA VAL A 255 -17.03 -15.22 -8.63
C VAL A 255 -16.37 -16.37 -9.38
N ARG A 256 -15.42 -17.07 -8.77
CA ARG A 256 -14.76 -18.25 -9.39
C ARG A 256 -15.76 -19.32 -9.81
N LYS A 257 -16.82 -19.58 -9.01
CA LYS A 257 -17.89 -20.51 -9.38
C LYS A 257 -18.71 -20.04 -10.58
N VAL A 258 -18.99 -18.73 -10.67
CA VAL A 258 -19.67 -18.13 -11.83
C VAL A 258 -18.84 -18.33 -13.10
N LEU A 259 -17.54 -18.05 -13.05
CA LEU A 259 -16.63 -18.23 -14.19
C LEU A 259 -16.57 -19.70 -14.64
N GLN A 260 -16.46 -20.63 -13.70
CA GLN A 260 -16.45 -22.06 -13.98
C GLN A 260 -17.80 -22.56 -14.55
N GLY A 261 -18.93 -22.04 -14.01
CA GLY A 261 -20.26 -22.38 -14.52
C GLY A 261 -20.46 -21.91 -15.96
N ALA A 262 -19.97 -20.72 -16.31
CA ALA A 262 -20.00 -20.22 -17.69
C ALA A 262 -19.20 -21.12 -18.65
N ALA A 263 -18.04 -21.60 -18.26
CA ALA A 263 -17.24 -22.54 -19.03
C ALA A 263 -17.98 -23.84 -19.27
N MET A 264 -18.64 -24.40 -18.24
CA MET A 264 -19.46 -25.62 -18.36
C MET A 264 -20.63 -25.42 -19.33
N MET A 265 -21.33 -24.30 -19.28
CA MET A 265 -22.47 -24.01 -20.17
C MET A 265 -22.06 -23.87 -21.63
N THR A 266 -20.86 -23.43 -21.92
CA THR A 266 -20.35 -23.17 -23.26
C THR A 266 -19.41 -24.26 -23.78
N GLU A 267 -19.21 -25.32 -23.00
CA GLU A 267 -18.27 -26.41 -23.29
C GLU A 267 -16.86 -25.91 -23.62
N THR A 268 -16.42 -24.87 -22.86
CA THR A 268 -15.08 -24.26 -22.93
C THR A 268 -14.29 -24.57 -21.66
N GLU A 269 -13.00 -24.24 -21.63
CA GLU A 269 -12.17 -24.30 -20.45
C GLU A 269 -11.89 -22.88 -19.94
N VAL A 270 -11.80 -22.69 -18.62
CA VAL A 270 -11.46 -21.41 -18.01
C VAL A 270 -10.22 -21.54 -17.13
N GLU A 271 -9.25 -20.67 -17.38
CA GLU A 271 -8.10 -20.43 -16.52
C GLU A 271 -8.33 -19.13 -15.74
N ILE A 272 -8.15 -19.17 -14.41
CA ILE A 272 -8.36 -18.03 -13.50
C ILE A 272 -7.07 -17.81 -12.73
N ILE A 273 -6.31 -16.79 -13.13
CA ILE A 273 -5.03 -16.41 -12.53
C ILE A 273 -5.27 -15.23 -11.59
N GLU A 274 -4.87 -15.38 -10.34
CA GLU A 274 -4.84 -14.26 -9.39
C GLU A 274 -3.53 -13.50 -9.58
N GLU A 275 -3.61 -12.27 -10.08
CA GLU A 275 -2.43 -11.44 -10.36
C GLU A 275 -2.04 -10.55 -9.18
N LYS A 276 -2.99 -10.20 -8.32
CA LYS A 276 -2.76 -9.33 -7.16
C LYS A 276 -3.82 -9.60 -6.09
N SER A 277 -3.37 -9.68 -4.84
CA SER A 277 -4.24 -9.76 -3.66
C SER A 277 -3.77 -8.77 -2.61
N LEU A 278 -4.61 -7.80 -2.26
CA LEU A 278 -4.32 -6.80 -1.23
C LEU A 278 -5.33 -6.90 -0.10
N ASP A 279 -4.85 -6.79 1.12
CA ASP A 279 -5.69 -6.73 2.31
C ASP A 279 -6.15 -5.30 2.60
N ASN A 280 -7.27 -5.18 3.30
CA ASN A 280 -7.68 -3.90 3.87
C ASN A 280 -6.87 -3.60 5.13
N LYS A 281 -6.75 -2.31 5.46
CA LYS A 281 -6.20 -1.86 6.74
C LYS A 281 -7.08 -2.34 7.89
N ILE A 282 -6.46 -2.79 8.97
CA ILE A 282 -7.13 -3.01 10.26
C ILE A 282 -7.15 -1.67 11.00
N PRO A 283 -8.33 -1.07 11.26
CA PRO A 283 -8.39 0.23 11.93
C PRO A 283 -7.84 0.17 13.35
N VAL A 284 -6.97 1.12 13.68
CA VAL A 284 -6.47 1.36 15.04
C VAL A 284 -6.66 2.85 15.33
N LEU A 285 -7.84 3.18 15.88
CA LEU A 285 -8.26 4.57 16.01
C LEU A 285 -7.41 5.33 17.03
N ALA A 286 -7.03 4.68 18.13
CA ALA A 286 -6.15 5.29 19.14
C ALA A 286 -4.79 5.70 18.55
N LEU A 287 -4.22 4.91 17.62
CA LEU A 287 -2.98 5.27 16.91
C LEU A 287 -3.22 6.41 15.91
N ASN A 288 -4.34 6.37 15.18
CA ASN A 288 -4.72 7.43 14.26
C ASN A 288 -4.92 8.78 14.98
N GLU A 289 -5.59 8.77 16.13
CA GLU A 289 -5.78 9.96 16.99
C GLU A 289 -4.43 10.50 17.46
N LEU A 290 -3.54 9.62 17.97
CA LEU A 290 -2.21 10.02 18.41
C LEU A 290 -1.42 10.72 17.30
N VAL A 291 -1.40 10.17 16.09
CA VAL A 291 -0.69 10.77 14.94
C VAL A 291 -1.29 12.12 14.56
N MET A 292 -2.62 12.25 14.60
CA MET A 292 -3.29 13.53 14.30
C MET A 292 -3.05 14.57 15.40
N GLU A 293 -2.98 14.19 16.68
CA GLU A 293 -2.56 15.08 17.76
C GLU A 293 -1.16 15.64 17.51
N GLN A 294 -0.22 14.83 17.01
CA GLN A 294 1.12 15.32 16.68
C GLN A 294 1.09 16.24 15.44
N ALA A 295 0.22 15.96 14.45
CA ALA A 295 0.05 16.85 13.30
C ALA A 295 -0.48 18.24 13.71
N GLU A 296 -1.40 18.30 14.67
CA GLU A 296 -1.90 19.55 15.25
C GLU A 296 -0.81 20.30 16.01
N LYS A 297 -0.02 19.62 16.85
CA LYS A 297 1.08 20.20 17.64
C LYS A 297 2.14 20.89 16.76
N VAL A 298 2.51 20.24 15.64
CA VAL A 298 3.49 20.82 14.70
C VAL A 298 2.87 21.84 13.74
N HIS A 299 1.57 22.13 13.86
CA HIS A 299 0.83 23.03 12.97
C HIS A 299 0.92 22.62 11.50
N ALA A 300 0.77 21.33 11.22
CA ALA A 300 0.79 20.82 9.85
C ALA A 300 -0.31 21.47 8.98
N PRO A 301 -0.05 21.71 7.68
CA PRO A 301 -1.00 22.40 6.82
C PRO A 301 -2.25 21.55 6.53
N CYS A 302 -3.38 22.21 6.29
CA CYS A 302 -4.60 21.60 5.75
C CYS A 302 -5.07 20.35 6.53
N ILE A 303 -5.12 20.43 7.88
CA ILE A 303 -5.62 19.34 8.72
C ILE A 303 -7.10 19.10 8.44
N ARG A 304 -7.48 17.84 8.24
CA ARG A 304 -8.84 17.38 7.99
C ARG A 304 -9.17 16.15 8.84
N PRO A 305 -10.46 15.88 9.11
CA PRO A 305 -10.88 14.65 9.75
C PRO A 305 -10.38 13.41 9.00
N ALA A 306 -10.19 12.31 9.75
CA ALA A 306 -9.77 11.03 9.19
C ALA A 306 -10.71 10.56 8.06
N ARG A 307 -10.14 10.13 6.93
CA ARG A 307 -10.92 9.57 5.82
C ARG A 307 -11.45 8.19 6.22
N GLN A 308 -12.75 8.03 6.16
CA GLN A 308 -13.39 6.79 6.60
C GLN A 308 -13.13 5.64 5.63
N LYS A 309 -12.97 5.93 4.34
CA LYS A 309 -12.81 4.94 3.28
C LYS A 309 -11.84 5.44 2.21
N THR A 310 -10.92 4.58 1.80
CA THR A 310 -9.90 4.92 0.78
C THR A 310 -9.72 3.79 -0.23
N GLY A 311 -8.83 3.98 -1.22
CA GLY A 311 -8.41 2.97 -2.17
C GLY A 311 -7.61 1.83 -1.53
N SER A 312 -7.08 0.95 -2.36
CA SER A 312 -6.22 -0.16 -1.93
C SER A 312 -4.77 0.28 -1.77
N THR A 313 -4.03 -0.36 -0.85
CA THR A 313 -2.60 -0.23 -0.66
C THR A 313 -2.07 -1.53 -0.04
N ASP A 314 -0.86 -1.93 -0.37
CA ASP A 314 -0.20 -3.10 0.22
C ASP A 314 0.20 -2.91 1.69
N PHE A 315 0.15 -1.68 2.21
CA PHE A 315 0.29 -1.42 3.64
C PHE A 315 -0.83 -2.08 4.46
N GLY A 316 -2.00 -2.32 3.85
CA GLY A 316 -3.06 -3.13 4.46
C GLY A 316 -2.58 -4.52 4.85
N ASN A 317 -1.75 -5.16 4.03
CA ASN A 317 -1.18 -6.48 4.31
C ASN A 317 -0.23 -6.45 5.52
N VAL A 318 0.61 -5.41 5.66
CA VAL A 318 1.44 -5.21 6.86
C VAL A 318 0.58 -5.06 8.10
N MET A 319 -0.51 -4.30 8.01
CA MET A 319 -1.45 -4.06 9.13
C MET A 319 -2.26 -5.29 9.54
N ARG A 320 -2.09 -6.44 8.91
CA ARG A 320 -2.60 -7.72 9.42
C ARG A 320 -1.68 -8.38 10.45
N HIS A 321 -0.43 -7.94 10.52
CA HIS A 321 0.61 -8.48 11.38
C HIS A 321 0.97 -7.53 12.54
N VAL A 322 0.85 -6.23 12.33
CA VAL A 322 1.25 -5.20 13.28
C VAL A 322 0.29 -4.00 13.25
N PRO A 323 -0.03 -3.37 14.41
CA PRO A 323 -0.78 -2.13 14.40
C PRO A 323 -0.05 -1.05 13.60
N GLY A 324 -0.73 -0.35 12.72
CA GLY A 324 -0.09 0.62 11.85
C GLY A 324 -0.97 1.82 11.50
N THR A 325 -0.33 2.89 11.06
CA THR A 325 -1.00 4.06 10.48
C THR A 325 -0.12 4.72 9.43
N CYS A 326 -0.75 5.38 8.46
CA CYS A 326 -0.09 6.20 7.46
C CYS A 326 -0.68 7.60 7.54
N ILE A 327 0.14 8.59 7.94
CA ILE A 327 -0.24 10.00 7.89
C ILE A 327 -0.05 10.55 6.49
N ARG A 328 -1.09 11.13 5.92
CA ARG A 328 -0.96 11.95 4.72
C ARG A 328 -0.64 13.38 5.12
N VAL A 329 0.29 14.00 4.40
CA VAL A 329 0.65 15.40 4.62
C VAL A 329 0.36 16.20 3.35
N ALA A 330 -0.31 17.34 3.50
CA ALA A 330 -0.73 18.17 2.38
C ALA A 330 0.47 18.74 1.61
N PHE A 331 0.51 18.54 0.28
CA PHE A 331 1.49 19.14 -0.63
C PHE A 331 0.87 19.58 -1.97
N VAL A 332 -0.35 19.17 -2.26
CA VAL A 332 -1.14 19.55 -3.45
C VAL A 332 -2.46 20.19 -3.01
N PRO A 333 -3.13 20.95 -3.88
CA PRO A 333 -4.44 21.52 -3.58
C PRO A 333 -5.48 20.46 -3.22
N GLU A 334 -6.47 20.82 -2.39
CA GLU A 334 -7.63 19.95 -2.13
C GLU A 334 -8.37 19.65 -3.45
N GLY A 335 -8.67 18.36 -3.65
CA GLY A 335 -9.31 17.88 -4.89
C GLY A 335 -8.33 17.34 -5.93
N ALA A 336 -7.03 17.58 -5.80
CA ALA A 336 -6.04 16.98 -6.67
C ALA A 336 -6.06 15.45 -6.54
N ALA A 337 -6.04 14.76 -7.67
CA ALA A 337 -6.01 13.31 -7.73
C ALA A 337 -4.56 12.80 -7.79
N ALA A 338 -4.24 11.75 -7.04
CA ALA A 338 -2.97 11.05 -7.24
C ALA A 338 -2.86 10.51 -8.68
N HIS A 339 -1.64 10.29 -9.15
CA HIS A 339 -1.32 9.84 -10.51
C HIS A 339 -1.73 10.87 -11.58
N SER A 340 -1.63 12.15 -11.26
CA SER A 340 -1.95 13.26 -12.15
C SER A 340 -0.77 14.21 -12.38
N GLN A 341 -0.92 15.07 -13.38
CA GLN A 341 0.05 16.14 -13.65
C GLN A 341 0.16 17.12 -12.46
N GLU A 342 -0.93 17.36 -11.72
CA GLU A 342 -0.93 18.24 -10.55
C GLU A 342 0.04 17.74 -9.45
N TYR A 343 0.14 16.42 -9.26
CA TYR A 343 1.10 15.82 -8.32
C TYR A 343 2.54 16.00 -8.80
N LEU A 344 2.79 15.87 -10.10
CA LEU A 344 4.12 16.12 -10.67
C LEU A 344 4.51 17.60 -10.56
N ASP A 345 3.62 18.51 -10.91
CA ASP A 345 3.88 19.96 -10.85
C ASP A 345 4.18 20.41 -9.42
N ALA A 346 3.61 19.74 -8.43
CA ALA A 346 3.81 20.03 -7.01
C ALA A 346 5.03 19.35 -6.38
N GLY A 347 5.61 18.32 -7.02
CA GLY A 347 6.58 17.41 -6.39
C GLY A 347 7.85 18.04 -5.82
N LYS A 348 8.28 19.20 -6.34
CA LYS A 348 9.47 19.96 -5.87
C LYS A 348 9.14 21.35 -5.35
N THR A 349 7.87 21.61 -5.03
CA THR A 349 7.45 22.89 -4.46
C THR A 349 7.83 23.00 -2.99
N GLU A 350 7.77 24.22 -2.46
CA GLU A 350 7.91 24.46 -1.02
C GLU A 350 6.90 23.64 -0.20
N ALA A 351 5.70 23.40 -0.73
CA ALA A 351 4.69 22.55 -0.10
C ALA A 351 5.15 21.09 0.00
N ALA A 352 5.79 20.53 -1.03
CA ALA A 352 6.36 19.19 -0.99
C ALA A 352 7.54 19.10 0.00
N HIS A 353 8.44 20.10 0.00
CA HIS A 353 9.52 20.19 0.99
C HIS A 353 8.98 20.26 2.41
N ASN A 354 7.97 21.08 2.65
CA ASN A 354 7.29 21.17 3.94
C ASN A 354 6.63 19.83 4.33
N ALA A 355 6.04 19.10 3.38
CA ALA A 355 5.43 17.80 3.65
C ALA A 355 6.46 16.77 4.16
N VAL A 356 7.68 16.77 3.62
CA VAL A 356 8.80 15.95 4.14
C VAL A 356 9.10 16.29 5.60
N VAL A 357 9.24 17.59 5.90
CA VAL A 357 9.60 18.06 7.25
C VAL A 357 8.48 17.80 8.26
N TYR A 358 7.22 18.10 7.91
CA TYR A 358 6.08 17.82 8.78
C TYR A 358 5.89 16.32 8.99
N GLY A 359 6.02 15.52 7.93
CA GLY A 359 5.95 14.05 8.03
C GLY A 359 7.00 13.52 9.02
N ALA A 360 8.24 13.95 8.89
CA ALA A 360 9.31 13.57 9.80
C ALA A 360 9.02 13.96 11.25
N LYS A 361 8.58 15.22 11.51
CA LYS A 361 8.23 15.68 12.85
C LYS A 361 7.09 14.88 13.47
N ILE A 362 5.99 14.69 12.72
CA ILE A 362 4.81 13.95 13.19
C ILE A 362 5.19 12.52 13.59
N LEU A 363 5.93 11.82 12.74
CA LEU A 363 6.33 10.43 13.01
C LEU A 363 7.33 10.33 14.17
N ALA A 364 8.28 11.28 14.28
CA ALA A 364 9.21 11.33 15.40
C ALA A 364 8.49 11.54 16.74
N LEU A 365 7.57 12.51 16.80
CA LEU A 365 6.79 12.80 18.00
C LEU A 365 5.86 11.62 18.36
N THR A 366 5.25 10.97 17.36
CA THR A 366 4.42 9.77 17.57
C THR A 366 5.27 8.65 18.17
N GLY A 367 6.43 8.34 17.56
CA GLY A 367 7.33 7.31 18.07
C GLY A 367 7.82 7.61 19.49
N ALA A 368 8.19 8.85 19.77
CA ALA A 368 8.62 9.25 21.10
C ALA A 368 7.53 9.08 22.17
N GLN A 369 6.30 9.47 21.85
CA GLN A 369 5.16 9.29 22.75
C GLN A 369 4.91 7.79 23.06
N LEU A 370 5.05 6.92 22.07
CA LEU A 370 4.88 5.47 22.26
C LEU A 370 6.03 4.83 23.08
N ILE A 371 7.22 5.42 23.02
CA ILE A 371 8.36 5.00 23.84
C ILE A 371 8.19 5.45 25.29
N GLU A 372 7.71 6.69 25.52
CA GLU A 372 7.52 7.25 26.86
C GLU A 372 6.25 6.72 27.58
N ASP A 373 5.26 6.23 26.84
CA ASP A 373 3.96 5.76 27.35
C ASP A 373 3.67 4.32 26.94
N PRO A 374 4.23 3.33 27.64
CA PRO A 374 3.99 1.92 27.36
C PRO A 374 2.52 1.51 27.52
N GLU A 375 1.74 2.17 28.40
CA GLU A 375 0.32 1.85 28.59
C GLU A 375 -0.48 2.23 27.33
N LYS A 376 -0.16 3.36 26.72
CA LYS A 376 -0.77 3.79 25.44
C LYS A 376 -0.44 2.81 24.32
N LEU A 377 0.82 2.36 24.21
CA LEU A 377 1.23 1.37 23.23
C LEU A 377 0.47 0.05 23.42
N GLU A 378 0.34 -0.46 24.65
CA GLU A 378 -0.41 -1.68 24.93
C GLU A 378 -1.92 -1.52 24.63
N ALA A 379 -2.50 -0.35 24.86
CA ALA A 379 -3.89 -0.06 24.49
C ALA A 379 -4.08 -0.10 22.95
N ILE A 380 -3.13 0.44 22.18
CA ILE A 380 -3.10 0.39 20.71
C ILE A 380 -2.99 -1.06 20.21
N LYS A 381 -2.08 -1.85 20.77
CA LYS A 381 -1.91 -3.28 20.43
C LYS A 381 -3.19 -4.09 20.75
N LYS A 382 -3.81 -3.80 21.87
CA LYS A 382 -5.09 -4.44 22.24
C LYS A 382 -6.20 -4.09 21.26
N GLU A 383 -6.38 -2.82 20.90
CA GLU A 383 -7.37 -2.39 19.91
C GLU A 383 -7.14 -3.09 18.56
N PHE A 384 -5.88 -3.17 18.13
CA PHE A 384 -5.50 -3.88 16.91
C PHE A 384 -5.95 -5.34 16.94
N HIS A 385 -5.60 -6.10 17.99
CA HIS A 385 -5.98 -7.51 18.11
C HIS A 385 -7.48 -7.72 18.18
N GLU A 386 -8.21 -6.86 18.87
CA GLU A 386 -9.68 -6.90 18.93
C GLU A 386 -10.31 -6.66 17.56
N ASN A 387 -9.82 -5.70 16.79
CA ASN A 387 -10.36 -5.37 15.48
C ASN A 387 -9.99 -6.41 14.42
N LEU A 388 -8.77 -6.95 14.45
CA LEU A 388 -8.37 -8.08 13.62
C LEU A 388 -9.24 -9.32 13.91
N ALA A 389 -9.46 -9.65 15.19
CA ALA A 389 -10.31 -10.78 15.57
C ALA A 389 -11.77 -10.60 15.12
N LYS A 390 -12.33 -9.39 15.21
CA LYS A 390 -13.68 -9.08 14.70
C LYS A 390 -13.78 -9.32 13.19
N GLU A 391 -12.77 -8.90 12.44
CA GLU A 391 -12.74 -9.11 11.00
C GLU A 391 -12.64 -10.59 10.62
N LEU A 392 -11.75 -11.35 11.26
CA LEU A 392 -11.60 -12.78 11.01
C LEU A 392 -12.87 -13.57 11.33
N ASN A 393 -13.68 -13.10 12.29
CA ASN A 393 -14.94 -13.74 12.69
C ASN A 393 -16.15 -13.24 11.87
N SER A 394 -16.00 -12.35 10.91
CA SER A 394 -17.10 -11.78 10.12
C SER A 394 -17.74 -12.75 9.11
N GLN A 395 -17.25 -13.98 8.99
CA GLN A 395 -17.82 -15.04 8.14
C GLN A 395 -19.01 -15.81 8.74
N SER A 396 -19.43 -15.50 9.95
CA SER A 396 -20.52 -16.26 10.62
C SER A 396 -21.89 -15.63 10.41
#